data_e598f060c17410562eca968f04744d8a
#
_entry.id   e598f060c17410562eca968f04744d8a
#
_cell.length_a   1.000
_cell.length_b   1.000
_cell.length_c   1.000
_cell.angle_alpha   90.00
_cell.angle_beta   90.00
_cell.angle_gamma   90.00
#
_symmetry.space_group_name_H-M   'P 1'
#
loop_
_entity.id
_entity.type
_entity.pdbx_description
1 polymer ?
#
loop_
_entity_poly.entity_id
_entity_poly.type
_entity_poly.pdbx_seq_one_letter_code
_entity_poly.pdbx_strand_id
1 'polypeptide(L)'
;MNTHEFVRDGVSAEKDNLQKVPVEIIASWLEAFERDGIYFMEDVGQVKGTELYAMMQQQNVQRLLAVPLRRETRIIGFLGVDNPREHSHDPTLLSSLQFFVTNSLEQKKVQEKLYRLSYRDTLTGLDNRNRYMELLEAGKENALKQVGGIYMDLNGLKRCNDCFGHAAGDALICRAADALNDVFPGEACRIGGDEFVVICCPVTQEKFEQQVEALRAALVRHQVDAAIGSFWQSLVEDLPAFLREADDRMYREKERQKRAARPSV
;
A
#
# COMPACT_ATOMS: atom_id res chain seq x y z
N MET A 1 -3.07 9.68 16.46
CA MET A 1 -1.91 9.74 15.53
C MET A 1 -1.90 11.11 14.84
N ASN A 2 -0.83 11.88 14.99
CA ASN A 2 -0.62 13.11 14.22
C ASN A 2 -0.22 12.74 12.78
N THR A 3 -0.99 13.13 11.79
CA THR A 3 -0.76 12.76 10.39
C THR A 3 -0.02 13.85 9.61
N HIS A 4 -0.31 15.10 9.92
CA HIS A 4 0.24 16.25 9.22
C HIS A 4 0.48 17.38 10.24
N GLU A 5 1.61 18.01 10.13
CA GLU A 5 1.99 19.16 10.92
C GLU A 5 2.68 20.20 10.04
N PHE A 6 2.35 21.44 10.26
CA PHE A 6 3.02 22.58 9.66
C PHE A 6 3.54 23.48 10.79
N VAL A 7 4.82 23.71 10.81
CA VAL A 7 5.49 24.56 11.83
C VAL A 7 6.04 25.82 11.20
N ARG A 8 6.04 26.89 11.98
CA ARG A 8 6.68 28.15 11.62
C ARG A 8 8.20 28.06 11.78
N ASP A 9 8.93 28.90 11.06
CA ASP A 9 10.38 29.01 11.21
C ASP A 9 10.78 29.23 12.69
N GLY A 10 11.72 28.41 13.17
CA GLY A 10 12.21 28.44 14.56
C GLY A 10 11.36 27.65 15.56
N VAL A 11 10.34 26.93 15.12
CA VAL A 11 9.54 26.01 15.95
C VAL A 11 9.87 24.57 15.58
N SER A 12 10.08 23.71 16.57
CA SER A 12 10.31 22.27 16.36
C SER A 12 9.03 21.57 15.98
N ALA A 13 9.10 20.66 15.01
CA ALA A 13 7.98 19.79 14.67
C ALA A 13 7.84 18.66 15.69
N GLU A 14 6.61 18.39 16.13
CA GLU A 14 6.28 17.38 17.15
C GLU A 14 5.53 16.18 16.58
N LYS A 15 5.37 16.11 15.26
CA LYS A 15 4.61 15.05 14.58
C LYS A 15 5.04 13.66 15.00
N ASP A 16 6.33 13.39 15.09
CA ASP A 16 6.87 12.07 15.39
C ASP A 16 6.69 11.72 16.88
N ASN A 17 6.66 12.72 17.76
CA ASN A 17 6.44 12.58 19.20
C ASN A 17 4.97 12.37 19.56
N LEU A 18 4.04 12.79 18.68
CA LEU A 18 2.59 12.70 18.87
C LEU A 18 1.95 11.47 18.24
N GLN A 19 2.72 10.41 18.04
CA GLN A 19 2.19 9.15 17.53
C GLN A 19 1.60 8.30 18.66
N LYS A 20 0.45 7.66 18.40
CA LYS A 20 -0.22 6.74 19.34
C LYS A 20 -0.63 7.38 20.69
N VAL A 21 -0.94 8.68 20.70
CA VAL A 21 -1.52 9.32 21.89
C VAL A 21 -2.86 8.67 22.22
N PRO A 22 -3.09 8.21 23.46
CA PRO A 22 -4.37 7.65 23.90
C PRO A 22 -5.49 8.67 23.74
N VAL A 23 -6.67 8.23 23.28
CA VAL A 23 -7.82 9.13 23.04
C VAL A 23 -8.34 9.71 24.35
N GLU A 24 -8.14 9.00 25.45
CA GLU A 24 -8.54 9.38 26.80
C GLU A 24 -7.89 10.71 27.23
N ILE A 25 -6.66 11.00 26.79
CA ILE A 25 -5.95 12.26 27.10
C ILE A 25 -6.69 13.46 26.53
N ILE A 26 -7.36 13.32 25.40
CA ILE A 26 -8.14 14.36 24.71
C ILE A 26 -9.65 14.20 24.88
N ALA A 27 -10.12 13.45 25.87
CA ALA A 27 -11.55 13.22 26.10
C ALA A 27 -12.34 14.54 26.24
N SER A 28 -11.78 15.52 26.96
CA SER A 28 -12.37 16.85 27.10
C SER A 28 -12.52 17.61 25.77
N TRP A 29 -11.65 17.34 24.80
CA TRP A 29 -11.78 17.93 23.47
C TRP A 29 -12.95 17.32 22.72
N LEU A 30 -13.13 16.00 22.81
CA LEU A 30 -14.26 15.32 22.16
C LEU A 30 -15.60 15.79 22.70
N GLU A 31 -15.71 15.99 24.02
CA GLU A 31 -16.90 16.55 24.66
C GLU A 31 -17.19 17.97 24.17
N ALA A 32 -16.16 18.82 24.11
CA ALA A 32 -16.28 20.17 23.60
C ALA A 32 -16.63 20.21 22.10
N PHE A 33 -16.06 19.31 21.31
CA PHE A 33 -16.42 19.19 19.90
C PHE A 33 -17.87 18.79 19.67
N GLU A 34 -18.44 17.94 20.53
CA GLU A 34 -19.87 17.56 20.42
C GLU A 34 -20.80 18.69 20.90
N ARG A 35 -20.41 19.42 21.94
CA ARG A 35 -21.23 20.48 22.52
C ARG A 35 -21.14 21.79 21.74
N ASP A 36 -19.92 22.25 21.46
CA ASP A 36 -19.63 23.61 20.97
C ASP A 36 -19.08 23.63 19.54
N GLY A 37 -18.74 22.47 18.97
CA GLY A 37 -18.11 22.35 17.66
C GLY A 37 -16.65 22.75 17.62
N ILE A 38 -16.07 23.20 18.73
CA ILE A 38 -14.69 23.66 18.89
C ILE A 38 -14.15 23.25 20.26
N TYR A 39 -12.83 23.16 20.36
CA TYR A 39 -12.13 23.16 21.63
C TYR A 39 -11.19 24.34 21.68
N PHE A 40 -11.30 25.15 22.74
CA PHE A 40 -10.43 26.27 22.99
C PHE A 40 -9.85 26.19 24.39
N MET A 41 -8.54 26.32 24.48
CA MET A 41 -7.79 26.42 25.74
C MET A 41 -6.99 27.70 25.75
N GLU A 42 -7.38 28.65 26.60
CA GLU A 42 -6.74 29.96 26.71
C GLU A 42 -5.41 29.89 27.45
N ASP A 43 -5.32 29.03 28.45
CA ASP A 43 -4.13 28.80 29.27
C ASP A 43 -4.01 27.30 29.60
N VAL A 44 -2.84 26.74 29.31
CA VAL A 44 -2.52 25.33 29.64
C VAL A 44 -2.63 25.06 31.15
N GLY A 45 -2.51 26.07 32.00
CA GLY A 45 -2.73 25.96 33.44
C GLY A 45 -4.11 25.47 33.84
N GLN A 46 -5.14 25.61 32.97
CA GLN A 46 -6.50 25.13 33.19
C GLN A 46 -6.56 23.58 33.31
N VAL A 47 -5.61 22.88 32.71
CA VAL A 47 -5.53 21.41 32.74
C VAL A 47 -4.36 20.91 33.61
N LYS A 48 -3.85 21.72 34.50
CA LYS A 48 -2.74 21.38 35.41
C LYS A 48 -3.05 20.12 36.21
N GLY A 49 -2.06 19.23 36.28
CA GLY A 49 -2.18 17.95 37.00
C GLY A 49 -2.76 16.80 36.18
N THR A 50 -3.04 17.01 34.91
CA THR A 50 -3.49 15.95 33.97
C THR A 50 -2.35 15.50 33.04
N GLU A 51 -2.50 14.37 32.38
CA GLU A 51 -1.58 13.90 31.34
C GLU A 51 -1.57 14.85 30.14
N LEU A 52 -2.70 15.49 29.83
CA LEU A 52 -2.81 16.53 28.82
C LEU A 52 -1.88 17.70 29.12
N TYR A 53 -1.81 18.15 30.39
CA TYR A 53 -0.89 19.21 30.80
C TYR A 53 0.57 18.85 30.53
N ALA A 54 0.98 17.64 30.92
CA ALA A 54 2.35 17.17 30.70
C ALA A 54 2.71 17.14 29.21
N MET A 55 1.80 16.64 28.36
CA MET A 55 1.95 16.60 26.91
C MET A 55 2.08 18.01 26.31
N MET A 56 1.23 18.95 26.71
CA MET A 56 1.25 20.33 26.22
C MET A 56 2.52 21.07 26.65
N GLN A 57 3.01 20.85 27.89
CA GLN A 57 4.23 21.42 28.36
C GLN A 57 5.47 20.96 27.58
N GLN A 58 5.55 19.69 27.24
CA GLN A 58 6.64 19.13 26.40
C GLN A 58 6.75 19.83 25.05
N GLN A 59 5.62 20.30 24.51
CA GLN A 59 5.53 20.94 23.20
C GLN A 59 5.52 22.47 23.28
N ASN A 60 5.71 23.06 24.47
CA ASN A 60 5.60 24.53 24.72
C ASN A 60 4.24 25.10 24.28
N VAL A 61 3.16 24.31 24.33
CA VAL A 61 1.81 24.78 24.02
C VAL A 61 1.23 25.47 25.26
N GLN A 62 0.94 26.77 25.12
CA GLN A 62 0.30 27.59 26.15
C GLN A 62 -1.19 27.78 25.88
N ARG A 63 -1.56 27.88 24.61
CA ARG A 63 -2.91 28.08 24.12
C ARG A 63 -3.17 27.14 22.95
N LEU A 64 -4.41 26.73 22.79
CA LEU A 64 -4.82 25.84 21.72
C LEU A 64 -6.22 26.20 21.23
N LEU A 65 -6.40 26.25 19.93
CA LEU A 65 -7.69 26.27 19.27
C LEU A 65 -7.77 25.05 18.34
N ALA A 66 -8.80 24.24 18.49
CA ALA A 66 -9.00 23.05 17.64
C ALA A 66 -10.45 22.93 17.18
N VAL A 67 -10.63 22.41 15.98
CA VAL A 67 -11.92 22.07 15.38
C VAL A 67 -11.94 20.59 14.96
N PRO A 68 -13.08 19.87 15.11
CA PRO A 68 -13.15 18.47 14.73
C PRO A 68 -13.17 18.31 13.22
N LEU A 69 -12.50 17.32 12.69
CA LEU A 69 -12.72 16.82 11.33
C LEU A 69 -13.87 15.80 11.40
N ARG A 70 -15.01 16.11 10.80
CA ARG A 70 -16.20 15.27 10.83
C ARG A 70 -16.43 14.58 9.48
N ARG A 71 -16.87 13.35 9.57
CA ARG A 71 -17.41 12.61 8.45
C ARG A 71 -18.84 12.19 8.83
N GLU A 72 -19.82 12.75 8.13
CA GLU A 72 -21.22 12.64 8.57
C GLU A 72 -21.36 13.11 10.04
N THR A 73 -21.76 12.23 10.95
CA THR A 73 -21.89 12.50 12.38
C THR A 73 -20.64 12.12 13.19
N ARG A 74 -19.67 11.42 12.59
CA ARG A 74 -18.52 10.87 13.32
C ARG A 74 -17.31 11.79 13.24
N ILE A 75 -16.68 12.05 14.38
CA ILE A 75 -15.36 12.70 14.46
C ILE A 75 -14.30 11.70 13.99
N ILE A 76 -13.54 12.05 12.94
CA ILE A 76 -12.46 11.25 12.36
C ILE A 76 -11.07 11.79 12.69
N GLY A 77 -11.00 12.96 13.28
CA GLY A 77 -9.78 13.67 13.65
C GLY A 77 -10.08 15.09 14.07
N PHE A 78 -9.05 15.90 14.15
CA PHE A 78 -9.17 17.32 14.42
C PHE A 78 -8.07 18.11 13.70
N LEU A 79 -8.31 19.40 13.54
CA LEU A 79 -7.35 20.39 13.08
C LEU A 79 -7.14 21.39 14.21
N GLY A 80 -5.90 21.59 14.64
CA GLY A 80 -5.55 22.49 15.74
C GLY A 80 -4.50 23.52 15.36
N VAL A 81 -4.49 24.62 16.09
CA VAL A 81 -3.45 25.65 16.05
C VAL A 81 -2.95 25.88 17.47
N ASP A 82 -1.66 25.66 17.66
CA ASP A 82 -0.97 25.90 18.92
C ASP A 82 -0.47 27.33 18.99
N ASN A 83 -0.63 27.94 20.17
CA ASN A 83 -0.18 29.30 20.48
C ASN A 83 -0.61 30.35 19.43
N PRO A 84 -1.91 30.44 19.06
CA PRO A 84 -2.39 31.45 18.12
C PRO A 84 -2.08 32.86 18.67
N ARG A 85 -1.52 33.72 17.80
CA ARG A 85 -1.15 35.10 18.18
C ARG A 85 -2.28 36.10 18.00
N GLU A 86 -3.02 35.91 16.89
CA GLU A 86 -4.17 36.73 16.50
C GLU A 86 -5.39 35.83 16.36
N HIS A 87 -6.57 36.38 16.56
CA HIS A 87 -7.84 35.66 16.43
C HIS A 87 -7.89 34.35 17.25
N SER A 88 -7.30 34.38 18.45
CA SER A 88 -7.15 33.21 19.32
C SER A 88 -8.49 32.54 19.69
N HIS A 89 -9.61 33.29 19.60
CA HIS A 89 -10.95 32.81 19.90
C HIS A 89 -11.83 32.60 18.64
N ASP A 90 -11.33 32.96 17.45
CA ASP A 90 -12.11 32.90 16.21
C ASP A 90 -11.81 31.59 15.44
N PRO A 91 -12.75 30.61 15.42
CA PRO A 91 -12.56 29.35 14.71
C PRO A 91 -12.83 29.45 13.20
N THR A 92 -13.25 30.61 12.67
CA THR A 92 -13.75 30.75 11.29
C THR A 92 -12.77 30.24 10.26
N LEU A 93 -11.47 30.59 10.41
CA LEU A 93 -10.43 30.12 9.50
C LEU A 93 -10.25 28.59 9.59
N LEU A 94 -10.14 28.04 10.81
CA LEU A 94 -10.00 26.61 11.02
C LEU A 94 -11.24 25.83 10.51
N SER A 95 -12.44 26.37 10.75
CA SER A 95 -13.68 25.76 10.27
C SER A 95 -13.77 25.76 8.74
N SER A 96 -13.27 26.82 8.08
CA SER A 96 -13.16 26.85 6.63
C SER A 96 -12.15 25.83 6.11
N LEU A 97 -10.97 25.76 6.72
CA LEU A 97 -9.95 24.76 6.39
C LEU A 97 -10.43 23.32 6.65
N GLN A 98 -11.20 23.10 7.73
CA GLN A 98 -11.82 21.80 8.03
C GLN A 98 -12.58 21.23 6.84
N PHE A 99 -13.39 22.05 6.17
CA PHE A 99 -14.15 21.64 4.98
C PHE A 99 -13.23 21.17 3.86
N PHE A 100 -12.20 21.94 3.53
CA PHE A 100 -11.23 21.57 2.49
C PHE A 100 -10.44 20.32 2.82
N VAL A 101 -9.97 20.20 4.07
CA VAL A 101 -9.21 19.03 4.52
C VAL A 101 -10.08 17.78 4.49
N THR A 102 -11.31 17.85 5.00
CA THR A 102 -12.22 16.72 5.01
C THR A 102 -12.55 16.25 3.60
N ASN A 103 -12.88 17.19 2.69
CA ASN A 103 -13.15 16.85 1.28
C ASN A 103 -11.93 16.25 0.59
N SER A 104 -10.74 16.81 0.81
CA SER A 104 -9.50 16.27 0.22
C SER A 104 -9.19 14.85 0.71
N LEU A 105 -9.41 14.57 2.00
CA LEU A 105 -9.24 13.23 2.56
C LEU A 105 -10.26 12.23 1.98
N GLU A 106 -11.51 12.67 1.77
CA GLU A 106 -12.53 11.83 1.14
C GLU A 106 -12.22 11.55 -0.33
N GLN A 107 -11.86 12.57 -1.09
CA GLN A 107 -11.46 12.42 -2.49
C GLN A 107 -10.28 11.44 -2.62
N LYS A 108 -9.26 11.58 -1.76
CA LYS A 108 -8.13 10.65 -1.75
C LYS A 108 -8.56 9.21 -1.47
N LYS A 109 -9.43 8.98 -0.48
CA LYS A 109 -9.97 7.64 -0.18
C LYS A 109 -10.77 7.05 -1.34
N VAL A 110 -11.60 7.85 -1.99
CA VAL A 110 -12.37 7.43 -3.18
C VAL A 110 -11.42 7.07 -4.31
N GLN A 111 -10.41 7.90 -4.56
CA GLN A 111 -9.40 7.65 -5.58
C GLN A 111 -8.60 6.36 -5.30
N GLU A 112 -8.16 6.15 -4.05
CA GLU A 112 -7.48 4.92 -3.64
C GLU A 112 -8.38 3.68 -3.80
N LYS A 113 -9.67 3.81 -3.48
CA LYS A 113 -10.64 2.72 -3.66
C LYS A 113 -10.85 2.41 -5.14
N LEU A 114 -11.00 3.44 -5.98
CA LEU A 114 -11.12 3.28 -7.44
C LEU A 114 -9.87 2.63 -8.01
N TYR A 115 -8.68 3.08 -7.60
CA TYR A 115 -7.42 2.48 -8.00
C TYR A 115 -7.36 1.00 -7.63
N ARG A 116 -7.68 0.63 -6.38
CA ARG A 116 -7.72 -0.77 -5.95
C ARG A 116 -8.68 -1.62 -6.78
N LEU A 117 -9.91 -1.12 -7.01
CA LEU A 117 -10.92 -1.83 -7.79
C LEU A 117 -10.50 -2.01 -9.25
N SER A 118 -9.78 -1.02 -9.82
CA SER A 118 -9.35 -1.05 -11.23
C SER A 118 -8.09 -1.86 -11.45
N TYR A 119 -7.14 -1.87 -10.51
CA TYR A 119 -5.77 -2.35 -10.73
C TYR A 119 -5.29 -3.43 -9.78
N ARG A 120 -6.08 -3.82 -8.76
CA ARG A 120 -5.69 -4.90 -7.84
C ARG A 120 -6.55 -6.14 -8.04
N ASP A 121 -5.93 -7.32 -7.96
CA ASP A 121 -6.62 -8.60 -7.89
C ASP A 121 -7.22 -8.77 -6.49
N THR A 122 -8.52 -9.04 -6.41
CA THR A 122 -9.25 -9.08 -5.14
C THR A 122 -8.91 -10.28 -4.27
N LEU A 123 -8.43 -11.38 -4.87
CA LEU A 123 -8.04 -12.58 -4.15
C LEU A 123 -6.64 -12.46 -3.56
N THR A 124 -5.68 -11.97 -4.35
CA THR A 124 -4.26 -12.00 -4.01
C THR A 124 -3.71 -10.67 -3.51
N GLY A 125 -4.39 -9.56 -3.82
CA GLY A 125 -3.89 -8.21 -3.55
C GLY A 125 -2.74 -7.75 -4.47
N LEU A 126 -2.23 -8.61 -5.36
CA LEU A 126 -1.29 -8.24 -6.41
C LEU A 126 -1.95 -7.30 -7.43
N ASP A 127 -1.15 -6.74 -8.33
CA ASP A 127 -1.71 -6.05 -9.48
C ASP A 127 -2.50 -7.03 -10.36
N ASN A 128 -3.58 -6.55 -10.97
CA ASN A 128 -4.44 -7.36 -11.83
C ASN A 128 -4.06 -7.21 -13.31
N ARG A 129 -4.81 -7.93 -14.17
CA ARG A 129 -4.62 -7.88 -15.61
C ARG A 129 -4.74 -6.47 -16.22
N ASN A 130 -5.60 -5.60 -15.66
CA ASN A 130 -5.73 -4.23 -16.18
C ASN A 130 -4.44 -3.43 -15.94
N ARG A 131 -3.83 -3.58 -14.75
CA ARG A 131 -2.55 -2.96 -14.46
C ARG A 131 -1.44 -3.48 -15.38
N TYR A 132 -1.39 -4.79 -15.61
CA TYR A 132 -0.47 -5.39 -16.58
C TYR A 132 -0.63 -4.79 -17.99
N MET A 133 -1.87 -4.65 -18.48
CA MET A 133 -2.13 -4.03 -19.79
C MET A 133 -1.68 -2.57 -19.84
N GLU A 134 -1.89 -1.80 -18.78
CA GLU A 134 -1.41 -0.42 -18.67
C GLU A 134 0.12 -0.35 -18.72
N LEU A 135 0.83 -1.25 -18.02
CA LEU A 135 2.30 -1.34 -18.07
C LEU A 135 2.80 -1.65 -19.48
N LEU A 136 2.11 -2.53 -20.22
CA LEU A 136 2.45 -2.82 -21.62
C LEU A 136 2.28 -1.59 -22.53
N GLU A 137 1.20 -0.82 -22.36
CA GLU A 137 0.97 0.39 -23.13
C GLU A 137 2.00 1.47 -22.81
N ALA A 138 2.29 1.70 -21.53
CA ALA A 138 3.32 2.66 -21.11
C ALA A 138 4.73 2.28 -21.63
N GLY A 139 5.03 0.99 -21.71
CA GLY A 139 6.29 0.47 -22.25
C GLY A 139 6.46 0.63 -23.77
N LYS A 140 5.40 1.02 -24.49
CA LYS A 140 5.49 1.33 -25.95
C LYS A 140 6.01 2.75 -26.22
N GLU A 141 5.83 3.67 -25.29
CA GLU A 141 6.18 5.08 -25.48
C GLU A 141 7.67 5.36 -25.33
N ASN A 142 8.37 4.57 -24.50
CA ASN A 142 9.78 4.76 -24.20
C ASN A 142 10.50 3.43 -24.04
N ALA A 143 11.71 3.35 -24.61
CA ALA A 143 12.59 2.21 -24.37
C ALA A 143 12.96 2.08 -22.90
N LEU A 144 12.79 0.90 -22.34
CA LEU A 144 13.10 0.59 -20.95
C LEU A 144 14.53 0.03 -20.85
N LYS A 145 15.24 0.43 -19.80
CA LYS A 145 16.62 -0.03 -19.56
C LYS A 145 16.66 -1.00 -18.39
N GLN A 146 17.50 -2.03 -18.53
CA GLN A 146 17.74 -3.00 -17.45
C GLN A 146 16.44 -3.65 -16.95
N VAL A 147 15.78 -4.38 -17.83
CA VAL A 147 14.47 -4.98 -17.57
C VAL A 147 14.61 -6.47 -17.27
N GLY A 148 14.02 -6.91 -16.17
CA GLY A 148 13.79 -8.31 -15.84
C GLY A 148 12.30 -8.64 -16.00
N GLY A 149 11.98 -9.74 -16.65
CA GLY A 149 10.63 -10.25 -16.82
C GLY A 149 10.50 -11.70 -16.37
N ILE A 150 9.41 -12.02 -15.69
CA ILE A 150 9.07 -13.38 -15.28
C ILE A 150 7.64 -13.67 -15.73
N TYR A 151 7.43 -14.83 -16.34
CA TYR A 151 6.15 -15.49 -16.45
C TYR A 151 6.12 -16.68 -15.52
N MET A 152 5.04 -16.87 -14.77
CA MET A 152 4.86 -17.99 -13.84
C MET A 152 3.44 -18.56 -13.99
N ASP A 153 3.35 -19.88 -14.02
CA ASP A 153 2.09 -20.63 -14.09
C ASP A 153 2.07 -21.72 -13.02
N LEU A 154 0.98 -21.78 -12.25
CA LEU A 154 0.84 -22.74 -11.16
C LEU A 154 0.56 -24.15 -11.69
N ASN A 155 1.29 -25.12 -11.16
CA ASN A 155 1.03 -26.52 -11.44
C ASN A 155 -0.09 -27.06 -10.54
N GLY A 156 -0.96 -27.86 -11.13
CA GLY A 156 -1.93 -28.65 -10.39
C GLY A 156 -3.12 -27.89 -9.80
N LEU A 157 -3.34 -26.60 -10.11
CA LEU A 157 -4.48 -25.84 -9.59
C LEU A 157 -5.81 -26.53 -9.88
N LYS A 158 -6.03 -27.01 -11.10
CA LYS A 158 -7.25 -27.75 -11.45
C LYS A 158 -7.43 -28.99 -10.57
N ARG A 159 -6.38 -29.78 -10.39
CA ARG A 159 -6.43 -30.97 -9.52
C ARG A 159 -6.71 -30.61 -8.06
N CYS A 160 -6.13 -29.51 -7.58
CA CYS A 160 -6.41 -28.99 -6.23
C CYS A 160 -7.89 -28.64 -6.07
N ASN A 161 -8.46 -27.91 -7.05
CA ASN A 161 -9.89 -27.59 -7.08
C ASN A 161 -10.79 -28.84 -7.12
N ASP A 162 -10.46 -29.78 -8.00
CA ASP A 162 -11.26 -31.00 -8.20
C ASP A 162 -11.24 -31.92 -6.96
N CYS A 163 -10.11 -31.99 -6.25
CA CYS A 163 -9.95 -32.87 -5.07
C CYS A 163 -10.37 -32.23 -3.76
N PHE A 164 -10.15 -30.90 -3.59
CA PHE A 164 -10.27 -30.22 -2.30
C PHE A 164 -11.20 -28.98 -2.33
N GLY A 165 -11.80 -28.70 -3.49
CA GLY A 165 -12.70 -27.57 -3.69
C GLY A 165 -12.01 -26.25 -3.99
N HIS A 166 -12.79 -25.28 -4.47
CA HIS A 166 -12.28 -23.97 -4.91
C HIS A 166 -11.56 -23.19 -3.81
N ALA A 167 -11.98 -23.31 -2.54
CA ALA A 167 -11.30 -22.67 -1.43
C ALA A 167 -9.83 -23.12 -1.26
N ALA A 168 -9.54 -24.39 -1.56
CA ALA A 168 -8.18 -24.91 -1.53
C ALA A 168 -7.33 -24.38 -2.70
N GLY A 169 -7.95 -24.23 -3.88
CA GLY A 169 -7.31 -23.60 -5.04
C GLY A 169 -7.03 -22.12 -4.80
N ASP A 170 -7.98 -21.39 -4.22
CA ASP A 170 -7.80 -19.99 -3.83
C ASP A 170 -6.64 -19.84 -2.83
N ALA A 171 -6.55 -20.73 -1.84
CA ALA A 171 -5.43 -20.75 -0.89
C ALA A 171 -4.08 -21.06 -1.58
N LEU A 172 -4.05 -21.92 -2.61
CA LEU A 172 -2.85 -22.17 -3.41
C LEU A 172 -2.43 -20.90 -4.18
N ILE A 173 -3.38 -20.22 -4.80
CA ILE A 173 -3.14 -18.96 -5.52
C ILE A 173 -2.62 -17.88 -4.56
N CYS A 174 -3.20 -17.75 -3.37
CA CYS A 174 -2.72 -16.79 -2.35
C CYS A 174 -1.29 -17.10 -1.91
N ARG A 175 -0.93 -18.36 -1.66
CA ARG A 175 0.46 -18.73 -1.30
C ARG A 175 1.45 -18.40 -2.42
N ALA A 176 1.06 -18.54 -3.68
CA ALA A 176 1.90 -18.15 -4.81
C ALA A 176 2.10 -16.63 -4.85
N ALA A 177 1.05 -15.87 -4.59
CA ALA A 177 1.09 -14.42 -4.50
C ALA A 177 1.99 -13.94 -3.33
N ASP A 178 1.90 -14.62 -2.17
CA ASP A 178 2.76 -14.32 -1.01
C ASP A 178 4.24 -14.57 -1.35
N ALA A 179 4.56 -15.70 -2.02
CA ALA A 179 5.92 -16.00 -2.46
C ALA A 179 6.46 -14.95 -3.46
N LEU A 180 5.62 -14.47 -4.38
CA LEU A 180 5.97 -13.38 -5.30
C LEU A 180 6.20 -12.07 -4.56
N ASN A 181 5.32 -11.72 -3.62
CA ASN A 181 5.41 -10.46 -2.87
C ASN A 181 6.60 -10.43 -1.89
N ASP A 182 7.04 -11.59 -1.39
CA ASP A 182 8.26 -11.71 -0.56
C ASP A 182 9.52 -11.24 -1.33
N VAL A 183 9.55 -11.42 -2.65
CA VAL A 183 10.73 -11.16 -3.49
C VAL A 183 10.57 -9.94 -4.39
N PHE A 184 9.36 -9.72 -4.90
CA PHE A 184 9.01 -8.68 -5.87
C PHE A 184 7.85 -7.80 -5.37
N PRO A 185 7.99 -7.10 -4.23
CA PRO A 185 6.90 -6.33 -3.65
C PRO A 185 6.45 -5.20 -4.58
N GLY A 186 5.20 -5.28 -5.05
CA GLY A 186 4.61 -4.28 -5.94
C GLY A 186 4.98 -4.38 -7.42
N GLU A 187 5.72 -5.43 -7.83
CA GLU A 187 6.15 -5.65 -9.22
C GLU A 187 5.44 -6.83 -9.89
N ALA A 188 4.62 -7.57 -9.13
CA ALA A 188 3.93 -8.76 -9.59
C ALA A 188 2.47 -8.49 -9.95
N CYS A 189 2.03 -9.05 -11.08
CA CYS A 189 0.66 -9.01 -11.57
C CYS A 189 0.09 -10.43 -11.65
N ARG A 190 -1.19 -10.62 -11.27
CA ARG A 190 -1.96 -11.82 -11.61
C ARG A 190 -2.78 -11.53 -12.87
N ILE A 191 -2.49 -12.22 -13.96
CA ILE A 191 -3.09 -11.97 -15.29
C ILE A 191 -4.14 -12.98 -15.71
N GLY A 192 -4.18 -14.14 -15.05
CA GLY A 192 -5.08 -15.23 -15.29
C GLY A 192 -5.44 -16.00 -14.01
N GLY A 193 -6.11 -17.12 -14.12
CA GLY A 193 -6.46 -17.99 -13.00
C GLY A 193 -5.24 -18.44 -12.20
N ASP A 194 -4.27 -19.03 -12.91
CA ASP A 194 -3.02 -19.61 -12.42
C ASP A 194 -1.75 -18.91 -12.98
N GLU A 195 -1.92 -17.79 -13.69
CA GLU A 195 -0.85 -17.09 -14.39
C GLU A 195 -0.47 -15.78 -13.70
N PHE A 196 0.84 -15.60 -13.53
CA PHE A 196 1.43 -14.41 -12.92
C PHE A 196 2.57 -13.86 -13.79
N VAL A 197 2.74 -12.55 -13.76
CA VAL A 197 3.83 -11.85 -14.45
C VAL A 197 4.53 -10.90 -13.49
N VAL A 198 5.86 -10.85 -13.58
CA VAL A 198 6.67 -9.84 -12.87
C VAL A 198 7.41 -9.00 -13.91
N ILE A 199 7.45 -7.69 -13.69
CA ILE A 199 8.21 -6.74 -14.50
C ILE A 199 9.03 -5.87 -13.56
N CYS A 200 10.36 -6.07 -13.58
CA CYS A 200 11.32 -5.31 -12.78
C CYS A 200 12.05 -4.31 -13.67
N CYS A 201 11.98 -3.03 -13.36
CA CYS A 201 12.67 -2.00 -14.12
C CYS A 201 12.89 -0.72 -13.26
N PRO A 202 14.14 -0.22 -13.11
CA PRO A 202 15.39 -0.85 -13.57
C PRO A 202 15.93 -1.90 -12.59
N VAL A 203 16.51 -2.98 -13.13
CA VAL A 203 17.20 -4.02 -12.34
C VAL A 203 18.44 -4.52 -13.08
N THR A 204 19.58 -4.66 -12.39
CA THR A 204 20.77 -5.26 -13.01
C THR A 204 20.57 -6.76 -13.23
N GLN A 205 21.28 -7.33 -14.22
CA GLN A 205 21.17 -8.75 -14.52
C GLN A 205 21.47 -9.63 -13.30
N GLU A 206 22.56 -9.36 -12.60
CA GLU A 206 22.97 -10.12 -11.42
C GLU A 206 21.91 -10.10 -10.31
N LYS A 207 21.35 -8.90 -10.02
CA LYS A 207 20.29 -8.77 -9.02
C LYS A 207 19.02 -9.50 -9.44
N PHE A 208 18.66 -9.43 -10.72
CA PHE A 208 17.48 -10.12 -11.23
C PHE A 208 17.65 -11.66 -11.14
N GLU A 209 18.81 -12.19 -11.53
CA GLU A 209 19.10 -13.62 -11.41
C GLU A 209 19.03 -14.09 -9.93
N GLN A 210 19.59 -13.32 -9.00
CA GLN A 210 19.47 -13.59 -7.55
C GLN A 210 18.00 -13.57 -7.09
N GLN A 211 17.19 -12.63 -7.58
CA GLN A 211 15.77 -12.57 -7.27
C GLN A 211 15.00 -13.77 -7.84
N VAL A 212 15.33 -14.24 -9.04
CA VAL A 212 14.72 -15.45 -9.61
C VAL A 212 15.00 -16.68 -8.74
N GLU A 213 16.24 -16.86 -8.27
CA GLU A 213 16.60 -17.95 -7.34
C GLU A 213 15.89 -17.79 -5.99
N ALA A 214 15.80 -16.58 -5.47
CA ALA A 214 15.05 -16.29 -4.25
C ALA A 214 13.55 -16.62 -4.40
N LEU A 215 12.96 -16.35 -5.58
CA LEU A 215 11.57 -16.74 -5.88
C LEU A 215 11.40 -18.26 -5.87
N ARG A 216 12.31 -19.00 -6.51
CA ARG A 216 12.26 -20.48 -6.48
C ARG A 216 12.30 -21.00 -5.04
N ALA A 217 13.17 -20.45 -4.19
CA ALA A 217 13.24 -20.79 -2.78
C ALA A 217 11.97 -20.37 -2.00
N ALA A 218 11.37 -19.20 -2.31
CA ALA A 218 10.13 -18.76 -1.71
C ALA A 218 8.96 -19.69 -2.07
N LEU A 219 8.82 -20.09 -3.32
CA LEU A 219 7.79 -21.05 -3.76
C LEU A 219 7.88 -22.38 -3.00
N VAL A 220 9.08 -22.89 -2.77
CA VAL A 220 9.29 -24.10 -1.95
C VAL A 220 8.82 -23.87 -0.50
N ARG A 221 9.19 -22.73 0.11
CA ARG A 221 8.76 -22.38 1.48
C ARG A 221 7.23 -22.27 1.60
N HIS A 222 6.59 -21.71 0.59
CA HIS A 222 5.13 -21.55 0.52
C HIS A 222 4.40 -22.80 0.01
N GLN A 223 5.13 -23.90 -0.26
CA GLN A 223 4.58 -25.17 -0.77
C GLN A 223 3.80 -24.98 -2.07
N VAL A 224 4.37 -24.23 -2.99
CA VAL A 224 3.82 -23.93 -4.32
C VAL A 224 4.70 -24.59 -5.37
N ASP A 225 4.08 -25.36 -6.26
CA ASP A 225 4.69 -25.88 -7.47
C ASP A 225 4.26 -25.04 -8.67
N ALA A 226 5.23 -24.50 -9.41
CA ALA A 226 5.00 -23.62 -10.54
C ALA A 226 6.09 -23.77 -11.61
N ALA A 227 5.73 -23.51 -12.86
CA ALA A 227 6.67 -23.32 -13.96
C ALA A 227 7.03 -21.83 -14.05
N ILE A 228 8.33 -21.53 -14.19
CA ILE A 228 8.85 -20.16 -14.25
C ILE A 228 9.69 -19.97 -15.50
N GLY A 229 9.34 -18.99 -16.31
CA GLY A 229 10.20 -18.45 -17.37
C GLY A 229 10.70 -17.08 -16.98
N SER A 230 12.01 -16.88 -17.01
CA SER A 230 12.64 -15.60 -16.73
C SER A 230 13.51 -15.14 -17.89
N PHE A 231 13.52 -13.84 -18.13
CA PHE A 231 14.34 -13.21 -19.16
C PHE A 231 14.77 -11.83 -18.70
N TRP A 232 16.03 -11.46 -18.99
CA TRP A 232 16.58 -10.15 -18.73
C TRP A 232 17.18 -9.53 -19.98
N GLN A 233 17.03 -8.21 -20.15
CA GLN A 233 17.61 -7.47 -21.27
C GLN A 233 18.02 -6.06 -20.84
N SER A 234 19.17 -5.58 -21.35
CA SER A 234 19.72 -4.27 -21.00
C SER A 234 18.92 -3.10 -21.60
N LEU A 235 18.28 -3.28 -22.74
CA LEU A 235 17.43 -2.32 -23.42
C LEU A 235 16.25 -3.04 -24.05
N VAL A 236 15.05 -2.63 -23.73
CA VAL A 236 13.79 -3.20 -24.23
C VAL A 236 13.02 -2.09 -24.95
N GLU A 237 12.85 -2.23 -26.27
CA GLU A 237 12.07 -1.32 -27.12
C GLU A 237 10.63 -1.81 -27.34
N ASP A 238 10.42 -3.13 -27.27
CA ASP A 238 9.12 -3.79 -27.38
C ASP A 238 8.88 -4.68 -26.17
N LEU A 239 8.23 -4.12 -25.15
CA LEU A 239 7.95 -4.83 -23.90
C LEU A 239 7.07 -6.08 -24.11
N PRO A 240 6.01 -6.08 -24.94
CA PRO A 240 5.29 -7.29 -25.32
C PRO A 240 6.17 -8.39 -25.94
N ALA A 241 7.11 -8.04 -26.83
CA ALA A 241 8.02 -9.02 -27.43
C ALA A 241 8.99 -9.60 -26.40
N PHE A 242 9.51 -8.74 -25.53
CA PHE A 242 10.37 -9.13 -24.41
C PHE A 242 9.67 -10.13 -23.47
N LEU A 243 8.45 -9.87 -23.10
CA LEU A 243 7.67 -10.75 -22.19
C LEU A 243 7.26 -12.07 -22.84
N ARG A 244 7.05 -12.10 -24.17
CA ARG A 244 6.84 -13.37 -24.90
C ARG A 244 8.02 -14.33 -24.75
N GLU A 245 9.26 -13.84 -24.71
CA GLU A 245 10.43 -14.72 -24.47
C GLU A 245 10.39 -15.35 -23.06
N ALA A 246 9.95 -14.58 -22.04
CA ALA A 246 9.76 -15.15 -20.70
C ALA A 246 8.63 -16.19 -20.67
N ASP A 247 7.52 -15.94 -21.36
CA ASP A 247 6.40 -16.90 -21.51
C ASP A 247 6.83 -18.19 -22.19
N ASP A 248 7.56 -18.08 -23.32
CA ASP A 248 8.11 -19.25 -24.05
C ASP A 248 9.03 -20.09 -23.16
N ARG A 249 9.82 -19.45 -22.30
CA ARG A 249 10.69 -20.17 -21.34
C ARG A 249 9.87 -20.88 -20.26
N MET A 250 8.85 -20.22 -19.72
CA MET A 250 7.92 -20.81 -18.76
C MET A 250 7.23 -22.05 -19.38
N TYR A 251 6.75 -21.94 -20.62
CA TYR A 251 6.11 -23.06 -21.30
C TYR A 251 7.05 -24.26 -21.49
N ARG A 252 8.34 -24.01 -21.87
CA ARG A 252 9.36 -25.06 -21.96
C ARG A 252 9.63 -25.72 -20.61
N GLU A 253 9.68 -24.95 -19.52
CA GLU A 253 9.83 -25.49 -18.16
C GLU A 253 8.62 -26.35 -17.79
N LYS A 254 7.40 -25.87 -18.05
CA LYS A 254 6.15 -26.62 -17.81
C LYS A 254 6.11 -27.97 -18.54
N GLU A 255 6.55 -28.00 -19.79
CA GLU A 255 6.63 -29.25 -20.57
C GLU A 255 7.69 -30.23 -20.02
N ARG A 256 8.83 -29.72 -19.55
CA ARG A 256 9.85 -30.56 -18.89
C ARG A 256 9.32 -31.19 -17.60
N GLN A 257 8.66 -30.40 -16.75
CA GLN A 257 8.04 -30.85 -15.50
C GLN A 257 6.97 -31.93 -15.77
N LYS A 258 6.12 -31.74 -16.76
CA LYS A 258 5.12 -32.73 -17.17
C LYS A 258 5.74 -34.08 -17.64
N ARG A 259 6.85 -34.01 -18.40
CA ARG A 259 7.56 -35.23 -18.86
C ARG A 259 8.22 -35.94 -17.69
N ALA A 260 8.82 -35.23 -16.74
CA ALA A 260 9.44 -35.79 -15.55
C ALA A 260 8.41 -36.44 -14.59
N ALA A 261 7.17 -35.93 -14.55
CA ALA A 261 6.10 -36.47 -13.73
C ALA A 261 5.38 -37.71 -14.33
N ARG A 262 5.65 -38.08 -15.61
CA ARG A 262 5.12 -39.32 -16.23
C ARG A 262 5.96 -40.50 -15.75
N PRO A 263 5.37 -41.51 -15.09
CA PRO A 263 6.12 -42.74 -14.76
C PRO A 263 6.65 -43.35 -16.05
N SER A 264 7.94 -43.75 -16.04
CA SER A 264 8.50 -44.60 -17.11
C SER A 264 7.70 -45.88 -17.17
N VAL A 265 7.05 -46.16 -18.29
CA VAL A 265 6.34 -47.41 -18.58
C VAL A 265 7.36 -48.50 -18.85
#